data_52a0d7a66d3f6086db09d60bcc1b4831
#
_entry.id   52a0d7a66d3f6086db09d60bcc1b4831
#
_cell.length_a   1.000
_cell.length_b   1.000
_cell.length_c   1.000
_cell.angle_alpha   90.00
_cell.angle_beta   90.00
_cell.angle_gamma   90.00
#
_symmetry.space_group_name_H-M   'P 1'
#
loop_
_entity.id
_entity.type
_entity.pdbx_description
1 polymer ?
#
loop_
_entity_poly.entity_id
_entity_poly.type
_entity_poly.pdbx_seq_one_letter_code
_entity_poly.pdbx_strand_id
1 'polypeptide(L)'
;MLAIRLKRIGRKHRPYYRLVVSDSRNRPGGQNVDEVGHYDPLPDPSEVKVDLPKVDYWLARGARPSAQVAKLIEISRKNVAG
;
A
#
# COMPACT_ATOMS: atom_id res chain seq x y z
N MET A 1 -15.33 6.31 -3.91
CA MET A 1 -14.49 5.41 -4.71
C MET A 1 -13.32 4.94 -3.88
N LEU A 2 -13.09 3.65 -3.82
CA LEU A 2 -12.01 3.10 -3.02
C LEU A 2 -10.68 3.22 -3.75
N ALA A 3 -9.63 3.58 -3.02
CA ALA A 3 -8.28 3.68 -3.55
C ALA A 3 -7.30 3.01 -2.59
N ILE A 4 -6.25 2.41 -3.13
CA ILE A 4 -5.15 1.87 -2.37
C ILE A 4 -3.98 2.84 -2.52
N ARG A 5 -3.52 3.41 -1.41
CA ARG A 5 -2.47 4.43 -1.43
C ARG A 5 -1.41 4.18 -0.37
N LEU A 6 -0.28 4.85 -0.54
CA LEU A 6 0.74 4.92 0.48
C LEU A 6 0.40 6.03 1.47
N LYS A 7 0.41 5.69 2.75
CA LYS A 7 0.28 6.66 3.83
C LYS A 7 1.62 6.76 4.54
N ARG A 8 2.18 7.97 4.55
CA ARG A 8 3.44 8.19 5.25
C ARG A 8 3.21 8.17 6.74
N ILE A 9 3.95 7.32 7.41
CA ILE A 9 4.05 7.27 8.87
C ILE A 9 5.54 7.27 9.21
N GLY A 10 5.88 7.39 10.46
CA GLY A 10 7.28 7.42 10.86
C GLY A 10 7.73 8.82 11.19
N ARG A 11 8.99 8.94 11.56
CA ARG A 11 9.57 10.18 12.04
C ARG A 11 10.23 10.98 10.92
N LYS A 12 10.64 12.21 11.21
CA LYS A 12 11.17 13.17 10.25
C LYS A 12 12.31 12.63 9.40
N HIS A 13 13.21 11.83 9.97
CA HIS A 13 14.38 11.30 9.26
C HIS A 13 14.27 9.81 8.97
N ARG A 14 13.10 9.22 9.23
CA ARG A 14 12.85 7.80 8.95
C ARG A 14 11.48 7.62 8.30
N PRO A 15 11.42 7.80 6.99
CA PRO A 15 10.17 7.58 6.27
C PRO A 15 9.78 6.11 6.31
N TYR A 16 8.50 5.88 6.53
CA TYR A 16 7.92 4.55 6.54
C TYR A 16 6.50 4.71 6.00
N TYR A 17 6.09 3.77 5.17
CA TYR A 17 4.79 3.90 4.49
C TYR A 17 3.95 2.67 4.74
N ARG A 18 2.66 2.87 4.89
CA ARG A 18 1.67 1.80 4.89
C ARG A 18 0.83 1.87 3.64
N LEU A 19 0.50 0.69 3.11
CA LEU A 19 -0.43 0.58 2.00
C LEU A 19 -1.82 0.46 2.60
N VAL A 20 -2.65 1.48 2.38
CA VAL A 20 -3.97 1.56 2.99
C VAL A 20 -5.04 1.66 1.92
N VAL A 21 -6.20 1.10 2.23
CA VAL A 21 -7.40 1.25 1.40
C VAL A 21 -8.24 2.36 2.02
N SER A 22 -8.56 3.37 1.25
CA SER A 22 -9.37 4.47 1.73
C SER A 22 -10.34 4.92 0.65
N ASP A 23 -11.42 5.57 1.09
CA ASP A 23 -12.34 6.21 0.15
C ASP A 23 -11.73 7.53 -0.31
N SER A 24 -11.72 7.76 -1.61
CA SER A 24 -11.15 8.99 -2.18
C SER A 24 -11.88 10.26 -1.72
N ARG A 25 -13.07 10.10 -1.15
CA ARG A 25 -13.84 11.22 -0.58
C ARG A 25 -13.36 11.62 0.80
N ASN A 26 -12.63 10.72 1.49
CA ASN A 26 -12.11 11.02 2.81
C ASN A 26 -10.94 11.98 2.72
N ARG A 27 -10.80 12.83 3.74
CA ARG A 27 -9.68 13.77 3.82
C ARG A 27 -8.37 13.00 4.00
N PRO A 28 -7.25 13.55 3.50
CA PRO A 28 -5.95 12.99 3.83
C PRO A 28 -5.79 12.92 5.36
N GLY A 29 -5.37 11.77 5.86
CA GLY A 29 -5.27 11.55 7.29
C GLY A 29 -6.55 11.07 7.94
N GLY A 30 -7.65 10.93 7.19
CA GLY A 30 -8.89 10.36 7.68
C GLY A 30 -8.78 8.85 7.90
N GLN A 31 -9.89 8.26 8.37
CA GLN A 31 -9.92 6.82 8.64
C GLN A 31 -9.72 6.00 7.38
N ASN A 32 -8.89 4.98 7.49
CA ASN A 32 -8.70 4.00 6.44
C ASN A 32 -9.73 2.88 6.57
N VAL A 33 -10.12 2.31 5.43
CA VAL A 33 -11.02 1.16 5.41
C VAL A 33 -10.27 -0.10 5.83
N ASP A 34 -9.04 -0.26 5.34
CA ASP A 34 -8.21 -1.43 5.63
C ASP A 34 -6.74 -1.07 5.39
N GLU A 35 -5.87 -1.98 5.83
CA GLU A 35 -4.44 -1.87 5.63
C GLU A 35 -3.97 -3.16 4.97
N VAL A 36 -3.26 -3.03 3.83
CA VAL A 36 -2.91 -4.20 3.00
C VAL A 36 -1.40 -4.42 2.90
N GLY A 37 -0.62 -3.64 3.60
CA GLY A 37 0.83 -3.86 3.60
C GLY A 37 1.60 -2.66 4.10
N HIS A 38 2.92 -2.76 3.96
CA HIS A 38 3.81 -1.66 4.33
C HIS A 38 5.05 -1.64 3.43
N TYR A 39 5.70 -0.49 3.39
CA TYR A 39 6.88 -0.27 2.59
C TYR A 39 7.90 0.55 3.40
N ASP A 40 9.11 0.01 3.53
CA ASP A 40 10.22 0.69 4.19
C ASP A 40 11.34 0.92 3.14
N PRO A 41 11.58 2.17 2.73
CA PRO A 41 12.59 2.44 1.70
C PRO A 41 14.02 2.50 2.21
N LEU A 42 14.24 2.54 3.53
CA LEU A 42 15.59 2.74 4.08
C LEU A 42 16.50 1.52 3.98
N PRO A 43 16.03 0.28 4.27
CA PRO A 43 16.90 -0.88 4.09
C PRO A 43 17.33 -1.05 2.63
N ASP A 44 18.47 -1.66 2.41
CA ASP A 44 18.94 -1.99 1.08
C ASP A 44 19.10 -3.51 0.99
N PRO A 45 18.25 -4.21 0.21
CA PRO A 45 17.15 -3.66 -0.59
C PRO A 45 15.98 -3.16 0.26
N SER A 46 15.16 -2.29 -0.32
CA SER A 46 13.95 -1.79 0.33
C SER A 46 13.04 -2.95 0.73
N GLU A 47 12.45 -2.84 1.91
CA GLU A 47 11.54 -3.87 2.40
C GLU A 47 10.11 -3.53 2.00
N VAL A 48 9.46 -4.45 1.31
CA VAL A 48 8.06 -4.33 0.91
C VAL A 48 7.32 -5.58 1.34
N LYS A 49 6.28 -5.41 2.12
CA LYS A 49 5.36 -6.49 2.47
C LYS A 49 3.96 -6.11 2.06
N VAL A 50 3.35 -6.95 1.24
CA VAL A 50 1.99 -6.73 0.75
C VAL A 50 1.18 -7.99 1.02
N ASP A 51 0.01 -7.80 1.62
CA ASP A 51 -0.96 -8.89 1.79
C ASP A 51 -1.73 -9.05 0.48
N LEU A 52 -1.21 -9.88 -0.40
CA LEU A 52 -1.79 -10.07 -1.73
C LEU A 52 -3.25 -10.52 -1.69
N PRO A 53 -3.65 -11.48 -0.84
CA PRO A 53 -5.07 -11.82 -0.74
C PRO A 53 -5.97 -10.63 -0.40
N LYS A 54 -5.55 -9.77 0.51
CA LYS A 54 -6.31 -8.55 0.82
C LYS A 54 -6.34 -7.58 -0.35
N VAL A 55 -5.21 -7.41 -1.05
CA VAL A 55 -5.16 -6.56 -2.23
C VAL A 55 -6.13 -7.06 -3.28
N ASP A 56 -6.11 -8.36 -3.57
CA ASP A 56 -7.00 -8.94 -4.57
C ASP A 56 -8.46 -8.78 -4.14
N TYR A 57 -8.77 -8.94 -2.87
CA TYR A 57 -10.10 -8.72 -2.33
C TYR A 57 -10.60 -7.30 -2.65
N TRP A 58 -9.77 -6.28 -2.38
CA TRP A 58 -10.17 -4.90 -2.61
C TRP A 58 -10.19 -4.53 -4.09
N LEU A 59 -9.26 -5.07 -4.89
CA LEU A 59 -9.27 -4.85 -6.34
C LEU A 59 -10.54 -5.41 -6.97
N ALA A 60 -10.99 -6.58 -6.52
CA ALA A 60 -12.23 -7.17 -7.00
C ALA A 60 -13.45 -6.32 -6.64
N ARG A 61 -13.33 -5.48 -5.61
CA ARG A 61 -14.41 -4.59 -5.19
C ARG A 61 -14.30 -3.19 -5.80
N GLY A 62 -13.40 -3.01 -6.75
CA GLY A 62 -13.26 -1.75 -7.47
C GLY A 62 -12.25 -0.78 -6.89
N ALA A 63 -11.47 -1.16 -5.88
CA ALA A 63 -10.41 -0.30 -5.37
C ALA A 63 -9.34 -0.10 -6.45
N ARG A 64 -8.83 1.13 -6.56
CA ARG A 64 -7.81 1.46 -7.55
C ARG A 64 -6.50 1.80 -6.86
N PRO A 65 -5.40 1.10 -7.20
CA PRO A 65 -4.10 1.43 -6.63
C PRO A 65 -3.52 2.68 -7.31
N SER A 66 -2.79 3.49 -6.53
CA SER A 66 -1.99 4.56 -7.09
C SER A 66 -0.86 3.96 -7.93
N ALA A 67 -0.21 4.77 -8.76
CA ALA A 67 0.89 4.29 -9.61
C ALA A 67 2.01 3.64 -8.79
N GLN A 68 2.37 4.26 -7.66
CA GLN A 68 3.40 3.71 -6.77
C GLN A 68 2.97 2.40 -6.14
N VAL A 69 1.72 2.33 -5.67
CA VAL A 69 1.18 1.11 -5.07
C VAL A 69 1.10 -0.01 -6.09
N ALA A 70 0.66 0.28 -7.30
CA ALA A 70 0.60 -0.73 -8.37
C ALA A 70 1.98 -1.33 -8.61
N LYS A 71 3.01 -0.51 -8.62
CA LYS A 71 4.39 -0.96 -8.79
C LYS A 71 4.86 -1.86 -7.66
N LEU A 72 4.53 -1.47 -6.42
CA LEU A 72 4.88 -2.28 -5.25
C LEU A 72 4.15 -3.61 -5.24
N ILE A 73 2.89 -3.62 -5.63
CA ILE A 73 2.11 -4.86 -5.75
C ILE A 73 2.75 -5.79 -6.78
N GLU A 74 3.14 -5.26 -7.93
CA GLU A 74 3.79 -6.03 -8.98
C GLU A 74 5.10 -6.66 -8.48
N ILE A 75 5.92 -5.89 -7.79
CA ILE A 75 7.17 -6.40 -7.22
C ILE A 75 6.89 -7.52 -6.22
N SER A 76 5.88 -7.34 -5.36
CA SER A 76 5.52 -8.36 -4.38
C SER A 76 5.04 -9.65 -5.03
N ARG A 77 4.27 -9.56 -6.11
CA ARG A 77 3.82 -10.74 -6.85
C ARG A 77 4.99 -11.50 -7.46
N LYS A 78 5.97 -10.80 -7.99
CA LYS A 78 7.17 -11.42 -8.55
C LYS A 78 7.97 -12.15 -7.47
N ASN A 79 8.09 -11.56 -6.30
CA ASN A 79 8.83 -12.17 -5.20
C ASN A 79 8.15 -13.44 -4.68
N VAL A 80 6.82 -13.44 -4.64
CA VAL A 80 6.06 -14.62 -4.21
C VAL A 80 6.13 -15.72 -5.26
N ALA A 81 6.11 -15.36 -6.53
CA ALA A 81 6.14 -16.31 -7.64
C ALA A 81 7.54 -16.87 -7.89
N GLY A 82 8.57 -16.22 -7.40
CA GLY A 82 9.96 -16.62 -7.63
C GLY A 82 10.47 -17.71 -6.69
#